data_1c797c3dbc95e8e2c738f8fcd4076047
#
_entry.id   1c797c3dbc95e8e2c738f8fcd4076047
#
_cell.length_a   1.000
_cell.length_b   1.000
_cell.length_c   1.000
_cell.angle_alpha   90.00
_cell.angle_beta   90.00
_cell.angle_gamma   90.00
#
_symmetry.space_group_name_H-M   'P 1'
#
loop_
_entity.id
_entity.type
_entity.pdbx_description
1 polymer ?
#
loop_
_entity_poly.entity_id
_entity_poly.type
_entity_poly.pdbx_seq_one_letter_code
_entity_poly.pdbx_strand_id
1 'polypeptide(L)'
;MLNKHILFKSLNAEVIKTFFGTIAILFSLVVASRLVDYFDKSIEGKLDSALIGLLILLKIPEFINLLFPICFFIAIVILISRLNADSEIYALYSGGFSKNIIVLCLLPLAITFASLSAILSFYVSPFTEKKIDFLTSSIGLEQKLKLINEGNLNDLGNGTYLFFNKFDGSTYKNILLIDDSEELSIIQADSLQFSFDEQNHFNFQNGSAIFFSNSSQPIQSNFNYLQTSTEREELLTQDSNFGKIFSFNRNKESINFEWAVAIPITLFNLLLIGVYLVQPNPRQGRFIGIIPSLFIYFLYLSLLIIFRDGAVDDANFAKFGLWPIHFVFFLGAGYLMYKDNFATPSNNIFKSRVFLI
;
A
#
# COMPACT_ATOMS: atom_id res chain seq x y z
N MET A 1 18.12 -22.81 -36.04
CA MET A 1 17.70 -23.01 -34.61
C MET A 1 17.71 -21.66 -33.89
N LEU A 2 16.57 -21.16 -33.49
CA LEU A 2 16.51 -19.93 -32.62
C LEU A 2 17.25 -20.25 -31.31
N ASN A 3 18.28 -19.45 -31.03
CA ASN A 3 19.05 -19.64 -29.81
C ASN A 3 18.20 -19.16 -28.60
N LYS A 4 17.86 -20.04 -27.66
CA LYS A 4 17.07 -19.75 -26.46
C LYS A 4 17.60 -18.54 -25.70
N HIS A 5 18.90 -18.34 -25.69
CA HIS A 5 19.55 -17.21 -25.05
C HIS A 5 19.24 -15.86 -25.72
N ILE A 6 19.14 -15.84 -27.06
CA ILE A 6 18.79 -14.62 -27.80
C ILE A 6 17.33 -14.24 -27.52
N LEU A 7 16.43 -15.23 -27.55
CA LEU A 7 15.02 -15.04 -27.21
C LEU A 7 14.86 -14.49 -25.77
N PHE A 8 15.51 -15.13 -24.79
CA PHE A 8 15.52 -14.69 -23.40
C PHE A 8 15.94 -13.21 -23.28
N LYS A 9 17.09 -12.84 -23.86
CA LYS A 9 17.60 -11.47 -23.80
C LYS A 9 16.67 -10.46 -24.47
N SER A 10 16.11 -10.81 -25.63
CA SER A 10 15.20 -9.93 -26.38
C SER A 10 13.90 -9.67 -25.62
N LEU A 11 13.22 -10.71 -25.12
CA LEU A 11 11.96 -10.57 -24.38
C LEU A 11 12.14 -9.78 -23.09
N ASN A 12 13.17 -10.09 -22.30
CA ASN A 12 13.43 -9.37 -21.06
C ASN A 12 13.80 -7.90 -21.31
N ALA A 13 14.63 -7.60 -22.32
CA ALA A 13 14.99 -6.23 -22.66
C ALA A 13 13.77 -5.39 -23.07
N GLU A 14 12.83 -5.98 -23.78
CA GLU A 14 11.60 -5.31 -24.19
C GLU A 14 10.68 -5.05 -23.00
N VAL A 15 10.46 -6.05 -22.14
CA VAL A 15 9.66 -5.88 -20.91
C VAL A 15 10.27 -4.81 -20.03
N ILE A 16 11.59 -4.81 -19.84
CA ILE A 16 12.29 -3.79 -19.02
C ILE A 16 12.08 -2.39 -19.60
N LYS A 17 12.25 -2.20 -20.91
CA LYS A 17 12.03 -0.89 -21.56
C LYS A 17 10.60 -0.40 -21.38
N THR A 18 9.63 -1.27 -21.62
CA THR A 18 8.20 -0.94 -21.48
C THR A 18 7.85 -0.68 -20.02
N PHE A 19 8.39 -1.47 -19.09
CA PHE A 19 8.21 -1.28 -17.66
C PHE A 19 8.69 0.10 -17.19
N PHE A 20 9.92 0.48 -17.54
CA PHE A 20 10.44 1.81 -17.15
C PHE A 20 9.70 2.95 -17.84
N GLY A 21 9.21 2.77 -19.07
CA GLY A 21 8.35 3.74 -19.74
C GLY A 21 7.00 3.92 -19.03
N THR A 22 6.33 2.82 -18.70
CA THR A 22 5.03 2.86 -18.01
C THR A 22 5.15 3.36 -16.57
N ILE A 23 6.18 2.95 -15.81
CA ILE A 23 6.36 3.41 -14.44
C ILE A 23 6.65 4.92 -14.40
N ALA A 24 7.41 5.46 -15.34
CA ALA A 24 7.68 6.90 -15.39
C ALA A 24 6.39 7.73 -15.60
N ILE A 25 5.49 7.25 -16.47
CA ILE A 25 4.21 7.92 -16.73
C ILE A 25 3.27 7.80 -15.52
N LEU A 26 3.07 6.59 -15.00
CA LEU A 26 2.15 6.37 -13.89
C LEU A 26 2.67 6.99 -12.59
N PHE A 27 3.98 6.96 -12.34
CA PHE A 27 4.59 7.59 -11.19
C PHE A 27 4.40 9.12 -11.21
N SER A 28 4.63 9.78 -12.34
CA SER A 28 4.39 11.23 -12.46
C SER A 28 2.93 11.60 -12.22
N LEU A 29 1.99 10.76 -12.66
CA LEU A 29 0.56 10.97 -12.43
C LEU A 29 0.19 10.79 -10.95
N VAL A 30 0.73 9.77 -10.28
CA VAL A 30 0.52 9.55 -8.85
C VAL A 30 1.11 10.70 -8.03
N VAL A 31 2.34 11.12 -8.33
CA VAL A 31 2.98 12.25 -7.63
C VAL A 31 2.17 13.52 -7.82
N ALA A 32 1.71 13.83 -9.04
CA ALA A 32 0.87 15.00 -9.31
C ALA A 32 -0.44 14.96 -8.51
N SER A 33 -1.12 13.81 -8.46
CA SER A 33 -2.34 13.64 -7.67
C SER A 33 -2.10 13.85 -6.17
N ARG A 34 -1.00 13.31 -5.64
CA ARG A 34 -0.64 13.47 -4.22
C ARG A 34 -0.21 14.88 -3.87
N LEU A 35 0.44 15.58 -4.80
CA LEU A 35 0.73 17.00 -4.62
C LEU A 35 -0.55 17.80 -4.37
N VAL A 36 -1.58 17.61 -5.20
CA VAL A 36 -2.88 18.28 -5.02
C VAL A 36 -3.46 17.96 -3.65
N ASP A 37 -3.52 16.68 -3.26
CA ASP A 37 -4.05 16.25 -1.95
C ASP A 37 -3.30 16.89 -0.76
N TYR A 38 -1.96 17.01 -0.84
CA TYR A 38 -1.19 17.65 0.20
C TYR A 38 -1.34 19.18 0.23
N PHE A 39 -1.49 19.82 -0.93
CA PHE A 39 -1.80 21.25 -0.97
C PHE A 39 -3.18 21.54 -0.39
N ASP A 40 -4.20 20.74 -0.69
CA ASP A 40 -5.53 20.88 -0.11
C ASP A 40 -5.47 20.77 1.44
N LYS A 41 -4.77 19.76 1.97
CA LYS A 41 -4.53 19.61 3.41
C LYS A 41 -3.77 20.80 4.01
N SER A 42 -2.86 21.39 3.25
CA SER A 42 -2.13 22.57 3.71
C SER A 42 -3.02 23.83 3.76
N ILE A 43 -3.89 24.00 2.77
CA ILE A 43 -4.89 25.10 2.74
C ILE A 43 -5.88 24.96 3.91
N GLU A 44 -6.26 23.74 4.26
CA GLU A 44 -7.11 23.43 5.41
C GLU A 44 -6.37 23.59 6.77
N GLY A 45 -5.08 23.95 6.77
CA GLY A 45 -4.28 24.06 7.98
C GLY A 45 -3.89 22.74 8.65
N LYS A 46 -4.16 21.60 8.00
CA LYS A 46 -3.85 20.26 8.52
C LYS A 46 -2.41 19.83 8.27
N LEU A 47 -1.69 20.54 7.42
CA LEU A 47 -0.32 20.22 7.03
C LEU A 47 0.50 21.49 6.78
N ASP A 48 1.75 21.52 7.26
CA ASP A 48 2.67 22.60 6.93
C ASP A 48 3.13 22.50 5.46
N SER A 49 2.95 23.59 4.71
CA SER A 49 3.38 23.67 3.30
C SER A 49 4.87 23.41 3.11
N ALA A 50 5.71 23.75 4.10
CA ALA A 50 7.15 23.49 4.05
C ALA A 50 7.50 21.99 4.04
N LEU A 51 6.61 21.14 4.54
CA LEU A 51 6.83 19.69 4.61
C LEU A 51 6.37 18.93 3.37
N ILE A 52 5.55 19.53 2.50
CA ILE A 52 4.95 18.83 1.36
C ILE A 52 6.03 18.12 0.53
N GLY A 53 7.11 18.81 0.22
CA GLY A 53 8.22 18.23 -0.57
C GLY A 53 8.88 17.03 0.13
N LEU A 54 9.08 17.12 1.44
CA LEU A 54 9.67 16.05 2.24
C LEU A 54 8.74 14.83 2.35
N LEU A 55 7.45 15.07 2.55
CA LEU A 55 6.45 13.99 2.63
C LEU A 55 6.33 13.23 1.31
N ILE A 56 6.33 13.94 0.17
CA ILE A 56 6.33 13.29 -1.15
C ILE A 56 7.59 12.45 -1.32
N LEU A 57 8.77 12.99 -0.97
CA LEU A 57 10.02 12.25 -1.08
C LEU A 57 10.02 10.96 -0.24
N LEU A 58 9.49 11.03 0.99
CA LEU A 58 9.35 9.86 1.86
C LEU A 58 8.33 8.84 1.34
N LYS A 59 7.30 9.26 0.61
CA LYS A 59 6.28 8.38 0.01
C LYS A 59 6.71 7.77 -1.33
N ILE A 60 7.80 8.20 -1.95
CA ILE A 60 8.29 7.64 -3.22
C ILE A 60 8.43 6.12 -3.20
N PRO A 61 9.08 5.49 -2.20
CA PRO A 61 9.24 4.03 -2.20
C PRO A 61 7.91 3.27 -2.16
N GLU A 62 6.93 3.76 -1.41
CA GLU A 62 5.60 3.18 -1.34
C GLU A 62 4.88 3.28 -2.70
N PHE A 63 4.93 4.46 -3.35
CA PHE A 63 4.33 4.63 -4.67
C PHE A 63 4.95 3.74 -5.72
N ILE A 64 6.29 3.63 -5.73
CA ILE A 64 6.99 2.74 -6.66
C ILE A 64 6.58 1.29 -6.41
N ASN A 65 6.52 0.86 -5.14
CA ASN A 65 6.15 -0.50 -4.78
C ASN A 65 4.73 -0.86 -5.24
N LEU A 66 3.77 0.04 -5.07
CA LEU A 66 2.39 -0.14 -5.51
C LEU A 66 2.27 -0.19 -7.05
N LEU A 67 3.12 0.56 -7.76
CA LEU A 67 3.12 0.60 -9.22
C LEU A 67 3.83 -0.59 -9.87
N PHE A 68 4.71 -1.30 -9.17
CA PHE A 68 5.46 -2.43 -9.73
C PHE A 68 4.58 -3.49 -10.40
N PRO A 69 3.54 -4.03 -9.73
CA PRO A 69 2.72 -5.09 -10.32
C PRO A 69 1.98 -4.62 -11.59
N ILE A 70 1.40 -3.42 -11.58
CA ILE A 70 0.66 -2.92 -12.75
C ILE A 70 1.60 -2.63 -13.92
N CYS A 71 2.76 -1.99 -13.68
CA CYS A 71 3.71 -1.66 -14.74
C CYS A 71 4.30 -2.92 -15.37
N PHE A 72 4.61 -3.92 -14.56
CA PHE A 72 5.10 -5.21 -15.03
C PHE A 72 4.03 -5.96 -15.84
N PHE A 73 2.79 -5.96 -15.36
CA PHE A 73 1.67 -6.58 -16.06
C PHE A 73 1.41 -5.92 -17.42
N ILE A 74 1.33 -4.59 -17.47
CA ILE A 74 1.16 -3.85 -18.73
C ILE A 74 2.32 -4.15 -19.69
N ALA A 75 3.56 -4.18 -19.20
CA ALA A 75 4.73 -4.48 -20.02
C ALA A 75 4.64 -5.88 -20.66
N ILE A 76 4.21 -6.88 -19.91
CA ILE A 76 4.00 -8.25 -20.44
C ILE A 76 2.88 -8.25 -21.46
N VAL A 77 1.76 -7.62 -21.18
CA VAL A 77 0.61 -7.57 -22.09
C VAL A 77 0.96 -6.86 -23.40
N ILE A 78 1.71 -5.75 -23.34
CA ILE A 78 2.20 -5.05 -24.52
C ILE A 78 3.16 -5.95 -25.33
N LEU A 79 4.09 -6.63 -24.67
CA LEU A 79 4.99 -7.59 -25.31
C LEU A 79 4.21 -8.66 -26.10
N ILE A 80 3.26 -9.34 -25.42
CA ILE A 80 2.48 -10.41 -26.06
C ILE A 80 1.59 -9.86 -27.18
N SER A 81 0.98 -8.68 -26.98
CA SER A 81 0.16 -8.01 -28.01
C SER A 81 1.00 -7.66 -29.24
N ARG A 82 2.24 -7.19 -29.04
CA ARG A 82 3.17 -6.88 -30.15
C ARG A 82 3.57 -8.17 -30.90
N LEU A 83 3.97 -9.21 -30.17
CA LEU A 83 4.33 -10.50 -30.80
C LEU A 83 3.18 -11.06 -31.66
N ASN A 84 1.93 -10.86 -31.21
CA ASN A 84 0.74 -11.23 -31.97
C ASN A 84 0.52 -10.35 -33.19
N ALA A 85 0.58 -9.02 -33.02
CA ALA A 85 0.34 -8.04 -34.11
C ALA A 85 1.38 -8.17 -35.24
N ASP A 86 2.64 -8.39 -34.88
CA ASP A 86 3.74 -8.56 -35.83
C ASP A 86 3.85 -10.01 -36.36
N SER A 87 2.92 -10.89 -35.96
CA SER A 87 2.92 -12.31 -36.31
C SER A 87 4.17 -13.10 -35.85
N GLU A 88 5.02 -12.53 -35.02
CA GLU A 88 6.22 -13.16 -34.48
C GLU A 88 5.87 -14.36 -33.59
N ILE A 89 4.69 -14.34 -32.92
CA ILE A 89 4.23 -15.47 -32.10
C ILE A 89 4.11 -16.76 -32.90
N TYR A 90 3.70 -16.70 -34.17
CA TYR A 90 3.59 -17.85 -35.04
C TYR A 90 4.97 -18.40 -35.46
N ALA A 91 5.95 -17.49 -35.65
CA ALA A 91 7.33 -17.89 -35.89
C ALA A 91 7.93 -18.61 -34.66
N LEU A 92 7.60 -18.16 -33.46
CA LEU A 92 7.97 -18.82 -32.21
C LEU A 92 7.34 -20.23 -32.13
N TYR A 93 6.05 -20.36 -32.41
CA TYR A 93 5.36 -21.64 -32.38
C TYR A 93 5.92 -22.62 -33.42
N SER A 94 6.21 -22.17 -34.66
CA SER A 94 6.85 -23.00 -35.67
C SER A 94 8.28 -23.44 -35.30
N GLY A 95 8.96 -22.61 -34.49
CA GLY A 95 10.25 -22.92 -33.88
C GLY A 95 10.18 -23.83 -32.65
N GLY A 96 8.97 -24.28 -32.25
CA GLY A 96 8.75 -25.14 -31.07
C GLY A 96 8.69 -24.43 -29.75
N PHE A 97 8.58 -23.09 -29.74
CA PHE A 97 8.45 -22.29 -28.51
C PHE A 97 6.96 -22.08 -28.19
N SER A 98 6.51 -22.62 -27.08
CA SER A 98 5.15 -22.38 -26.54
C SER A 98 5.13 -21.14 -25.64
N LYS A 99 3.92 -20.64 -25.29
CA LYS A 99 3.76 -19.57 -24.28
C LYS A 99 4.37 -19.93 -22.92
N ASN A 100 4.40 -21.21 -22.55
CA ASN A 100 5.07 -21.70 -21.35
C ASN A 100 6.57 -21.36 -21.33
N ILE A 101 7.22 -21.41 -22.49
CA ILE A 101 8.64 -21.04 -22.61
C ILE A 101 8.80 -19.52 -22.44
N ILE A 102 7.84 -18.73 -22.92
CA ILE A 102 7.83 -17.26 -22.68
C ILE A 102 7.73 -16.98 -21.18
N VAL A 103 6.81 -17.66 -20.47
CA VAL A 103 6.72 -17.56 -18.99
C VAL A 103 8.06 -17.90 -18.34
N LEU A 104 8.69 -18.99 -18.71
CA LEU A 104 9.99 -19.41 -18.18
C LEU A 104 11.11 -18.38 -18.48
N CYS A 105 11.06 -17.73 -19.65
CA CYS A 105 12.01 -16.67 -20.01
C CYS A 105 11.81 -15.39 -19.18
N LEU A 106 10.58 -15.07 -18.79
CA LEU A 106 10.25 -13.89 -18.00
C LEU A 106 10.31 -14.15 -16.49
N LEU A 107 10.32 -15.41 -16.06
CA LEU A 107 10.32 -15.77 -14.64
C LEU A 107 11.51 -15.20 -13.86
N PRO A 108 12.78 -15.21 -14.34
CA PRO A 108 13.89 -14.58 -13.62
C PRO A 108 13.69 -13.08 -13.41
N LEU A 109 13.11 -12.39 -14.40
CA LEU A 109 12.77 -10.98 -14.28
C LEU A 109 11.65 -10.75 -13.25
N ALA A 110 10.64 -11.62 -13.23
CA ALA A 110 9.59 -11.57 -12.21
C ALA A 110 10.15 -11.80 -10.80
N ILE A 111 11.09 -12.73 -10.64
CA ILE A 111 11.78 -12.98 -9.37
C ILE A 111 12.58 -11.74 -8.93
N THR A 112 13.33 -11.11 -9.83
CA THR A 112 14.09 -9.90 -9.49
C THR A 112 13.18 -8.74 -9.08
N PHE A 113 12.07 -8.53 -9.79
CA PHE A 113 11.10 -7.49 -9.43
C PHE A 113 10.34 -7.81 -8.15
N ALA A 114 9.96 -9.07 -7.93
CA ALA A 114 9.34 -9.51 -6.68
C ALA A 114 10.29 -9.35 -5.48
N SER A 115 11.58 -9.66 -5.64
CA SER A 115 12.59 -9.46 -4.61
C SER A 115 12.78 -7.98 -4.28
N LEU A 116 12.83 -7.12 -5.30
CA LEU A 116 12.95 -5.68 -5.10
C LEU A 116 11.68 -5.11 -4.42
N SER A 117 10.50 -5.53 -4.85
CA SER A 117 9.22 -5.18 -4.22
C SER A 117 9.16 -5.66 -2.77
N ALA A 118 9.66 -6.87 -2.46
CA ALA A 118 9.74 -7.38 -1.10
C ALA A 118 10.66 -6.51 -0.22
N ILE A 119 11.82 -6.10 -0.72
CA ILE A 119 12.72 -5.20 0.00
C ILE A 119 12.03 -3.87 0.29
N LEU A 120 11.33 -3.29 -0.69
CA LEU A 120 10.56 -2.06 -0.49
C LEU A 120 9.46 -2.24 0.55
N SER A 121 8.69 -3.34 0.48
CA SER A 121 7.58 -3.62 1.40
C SER A 121 8.02 -3.86 2.84
N PHE A 122 9.10 -4.65 3.03
CA PHE A 122 9.49 -5.10 4.38
C PHE A 122 10.42 -4.14 5.11
N TYR A 123 11.25 -3.39 4.37
CA TYR A 123 12.27 -2.55 4.99
C TYR A 123 12.02 -1.06 4.75
N VAL A 124 11.77 -0.67 3.51
CA VAL A 124 11.75 0.75 3.17
C VAL A 124 10.42 1.39 3.56
N SER A 125 9.28 0.80 3.21
CA SER A 125 7.96 1.37 3.49
C SER A 125 7.71 1.56 5.00
N PRO A 126 7.94 0.57 5.88
CA PRO A 126 7.75 0.76 7.32
C PRO A 126 8.64 1.86 7.91
N PHE A 127 9.89 1.96 7.43
CA PHE A 127 10.80 3.02 7.87
C PHE A 127 10.32 4.41 7.47
N THR A 128 9.82 4.57 6.23
CA THR A 128 9.32 5.86 5.74
C THR A 128 7.99 6.23 6.37
N GLU A 129 7.08 5.28 6.58
CA GLU A 129 5.81 5.49 7.29
C GLU A 129 6.04 6.03 8.70
N LYS A 130 6.90 5.37 9.49
CA LYS A 130 7.28 5.82 10.82
C LYS A 130 7.77 7.27 10.83
N LYS A 131 8.60 7.63 9.86
CA LYS A 131 9.13 9.00 9.77
C LYS A 131 8.06 10.01 9.35
N ILE A 132 7.10 9.61 8.51
CA ILE A 132 5.95 10.43 8.12
C ILE A 132 5.05 10.67 9.33
N ASP A 133 4.70 9.62 10.06
CA ASP A 133 3.85 9.72 11.26
C ASP A 133 4.48 10.63 12.31
N PHE A 134 5.79 10.52 12.51
CA PHE A 134 6.53 11.41 13.36
C PHE A 134 6.43 12.89 12.94
N LEU A 135 6.61 13.16 11.64
CA LEU A 135 6.55 14.52 11.11
C LEU A 135 5.13 15.10 11.15
N THR A 136 4.13 14.27 10.85
CA THR A 136 2.73 14.72 10.78
C THR A 136 2.08 14.83 12.16
N SER A 137 2.39 13.95 13.11
CA SER A 137 1.81 14.00 14.45
C SER A 137 2.29 15.20 15.26
N SER A 138 3.60 15.46 15.26
CA SER A 138 4.15 16.59 16.02
C SER A 138 3.73 17.96 15.47
N ILE A 139 3.71 18.11 14.15
CA ILE A 139 3.35 19.37 13.50
C ILE A 139 1.84 19.55 13.41
N GLY A 140 1.10 18.46 13.22
CA GLY A 140 -0.35 18.51 13.21
C GLY A 140 -0.94 19.11 14.50
N LEU A 141 -0.39 18.78 15.67
CA LEU A 141 -0.85 19.32 16.94
C LEU A 141 -0.47 20.79 17.11
N GLU A 142 0.77 21.18 16.83
CA GLU A 142 1.22 22.57 16.93
C GLU A 142 0.44 23.51 15.99
N GLN A 143 0.19 23.08 14.75
CA GLN A 143 -0.61 23.87 13.80
C GLN A 143 -2.09 23.90 14.17
N LYS A 144 -2.67 22.79 14.62
CA LYS A 144 -4.03 22.76 15.14
C LYS A 144 -4.18 23.74 16.29
N LEU A 145 -3.22 23.74 17.23
CA LEU A 145 -3.22 24.66 18.36
C LEU A 145 -3.08 26.14 17.96
N LYS A 146 -2.43 26.44 16.84
CA LYS A 146 -2.36 27.83 16.28
C LYS A 146 -3.65 28.25 15.56
N LEU A 147 -4.46 27.31 15.12
CA LEU A 147 -5.70 27.55 14.35
C LEU A 147 -6.97 27.50 15.20
N ILE A 148 -6.88 27.03 16.46
CA ILE A 148 -8.02 26.94 17.36
C ILE A 148 -8.51 28.31 17.79
N ASN A 149 -9.83 28.49 17.82
CA ASN A 149 -10.48 29.72 18.14
C ASN A 149 -10.77 29.84 19.66
N GLU A 150 -10.53 31.01 20.22
CA GLU A 150 -10.91 31.34 21.60
C GLU A 150 -12.43 31.24 21.82
N GLY A 151 -12.85 30.70 22.96
CA GLY A 151 -14.24 30.58 23.35
C GLY A 151 -15.05 29.47 22.66
N ASN A 152 -14.42 28.67 21.81
CA ASN A 152 -15.06 27.54 21.12
C ASN A 152 -14.48 26.20 21.59
N LEU A 153 -15.31 25.16 21.51
CA LEU A 153 -14.84 23.77 21.65
C LEU A 153 -14.19 23.33 20.34
N ASN A 154 -12.89 23.10 20.39
CA ASN A 154 -12.08 22.77 19.22
C ASN A 154 -11.76 21.26 19.20
N ASP A 155 -11.99 20.60 18.09
CA ASP A 155 -11.66 19.20 17.89
C ASP A 155 -10.17 19.05 17.50
N LEU A 156 -9.39 18.39 18.37
CA LEU A 156 -7.97 18.09 18.12
C LEU A 156 -7.77 16.77 17.35
N GLY A 157 -8.85 16.01 17.14
CA GLY A 157 -8.84 14.68 16.53
C GLY A 157 -8.72 13.55 17.57
N ASN A 158 -8.93 12.31 17.12
CA ASN A 158 -8.89 11.10 17.98
C ASN A 158 -9.80 11.14 19.22
N GLY A 159 -10.94 11.87 19.18
CA GLY A 159 -11.82 12.00 20.33
C GLY A 159 -11.36 13.03 21.38
N THR A 160 -10.32 13.81 21.10
CA THR A 160 -9.81 14.83 22.02
C THR A 160 -10.36 16.20 21.63
N TYR A 161 -10.99 16.88 22.58
CA TYR A 161 -11.58 18.22 22.42
C TYR A 161 -10.97 19.19 23.41
N LEU A 162 -10.61 20.40 22.93
CA LEU A 162 -10.05 21.45 23.73
C LEU A 162 -10.92 22.74 23.69
N PHE A 163 -11.36 23.19 24.83
CA PHE A 163 -11.93 24.54 25.03
C PHE A 163 -10.97 25.41 25.81
N PHE A 164 -10.82 26.66 25.46
CA PHE A 164 -10.09 27.67 26.24
C PHE A 164 -10.71 29.04 26.03
N ASN A 165 -10.58 29.88 27.03
CA ASN A 165 -11.21 31.19 27.03
C ASN A 165 -10.31 32.26 26.39
N LYS A 166 -8.98 32.17 26.59
CA LYS A 166 -8.02 33.14 26.09
C LYS A 166 -6.66 32.50 25.84
N PHE A 167 -5.99 32.91 24.75
CA PHE A 167 -4.62 32.55 24.46
C PHE A 167 -3.68 33.74 24.61
N ASP A 168 -2.60 33.57 25.37
CA ASP A 168 -1.62 34.63 25.69
C ASP A 168 -0.25 34.31 25.09
N GLY A 169 -0.22 34.02 23.79
CA GLY A 169 1.00 33.75 23.03
C GLY A 169 1.76 32.43 23.35
N SER A 170 1.72 31.99 24.61
CA SER A 170 2.37 30.73 25.03
C SER A 170 1.50 29.91 26.00
N THR A 171 0.44 30.49 26.54
CA THR A 171 -0.38 29.88 27.60
C THR A 171 -1.86 30.00 27.26
N TYR A 172 -2.57 28.89 27.32
CA TYR A 172 -4.03 28.85 27.22
C TYR A 172 -4.64 29.02 28.62
N LYS A 173 -5.64 29.89 28.78
CA LYS A 173 -6.28 30.20 30.07
C LYS A 173 -7.71 29.66 30.12
N ASN A 174 -8.13 29.18 31.31
CA ASN A 174 -9.43 28.59 31.58
C ASN A 174 -9.77 27.48 30.58
N ILE A 175 -9.06 26.40 30.70
CA ILE A 175 -9.16 25.27 29.76
C ILE A 175 -10.09 24.21 30.28
N LEU A 176 -10.72 23.52 29.31
CA LEU A 176 -11.40 22.24 29.48
C LEU A 176 -10.91 21.32 28.37
N LEU A 177 -10.22 20.23 28.73
CA LEU A 177 -9.82 19.17 27.85
C LEU A 177 -10.72 17.97 28.10
N ILE A 178 -11.30 17.44 27.05
CA ILE A 178 -12.09 16.20 27.04
C ILE A 178 -11.36 15.23 26.13
N ASP A 179 -11.05 14.06 26.65
CA ASP A 179 -10.43 12.98 25.89
C ASP A 179 -11.27 11.70 26.02
N ASP A 180 -11.76 11.22 24.87
CA ASP A 180 -12.60 10.02 24.74
C ASP A 180 -11.90 8.96 23.84
N SER A 181 -10.57 9.00 23.79
CA SER A 181 -9.80 8.12 22.90
C SER A 181 -9.74 6.66 23.40
N GLU A 182 -9.56 6.45 24.71
CA GLU A 182 -9.52 5.13 25.34
C GLU A 182 -10.50 5.03 26.51
N GLU A 183 -10.34 5.87 27.51
CA GLU A 183 -11.26 6.04 28.64
C GLU A 183 -11.58 7.53 28.77
N LEU A 184 -12.88 7.86 28.91
CA LEU A 184 -13.30 9.25 29.00
C LEU A 184 -12.58 9.96 30.15
N SER A 185 -11.83 10.98 29.83
CA SER A 185 -11.18 11.84 30.80
C SER A 185 -11.55 13.31 30.57
N ILE A 186 -11.77 14.05 31.66
CA ILE A 186 -12.09 15.46 31.62
C ILE A 186 -11.11 16.20 32.53
N ILE A 187 -10.34 17.10 31.95
CA ILE A 187 -9.36 17.91 32.69
C ILE A 187 -9.77 19.37 32.57
N GLN A 188 -9.99 20.01 33.70
CA GLN A 188 -10.22 21.45 33.81
C GLN A 188 -9.06 22.13 34.56
N ALA A 189 -8.48 23.19 34.01
CA ALA A 189 -7.36 23.88 34.63
C ALA A 189 -7.38 25.40 34.32
N ASP A 190 -6.70 26.19 35.19
CA ASP A 190 -6.56 27.61 35.00
C ASP A 190 -5.66 27.95 33.82
N SER A 191 -4.61 27.14 33.60
CA SER A 191 -3.70 27.35 32.49
C SER A 191 -3.13 26.04 31.95
N LEU A 192 -2.81 26.06 30.64
CA LEU A 192 -2.14 25.02 29.93
C LEU A 192 -1.00 25.59 29.09
N GLN A 193 0.17 24.98 29.21
CA GLN A 193 1.31 25.25 28.34
C GLN A 193 1.69 23.98 27.59
N PHE A 194 1.95 24.13 26.31
CA PHE A 194 2.48 23.06 25.47
C PHE A 194 3.99 23.18 25.34
N SER A 195 4.69 22.09 25.53
CA SER A 195 6.11 21.95 25.22
C SER A 195 6.28 20.88 24.13
N PHE A 196 6.85 21.26 22.99
CA PHE A 196 7.06 20.40 21.81
C PHE A 196 8.53 19.98 21.74
N ASP A 197 8.99 19.23 22.75
CA ASP A 197 10.31 18.60 22.73
C ASP A 197 10.23 17.21 22.08
N GLU A 198 11.13 16.31 22.40
CA GLU A 198 11.12 14.91 21.90
C GLU A 198 9.82 14.15 22.26
N GLN A 199 9.13 14.59 23.33
CA GLN A 199 7.79 14.16 23.73
C GLN A 199 6.90 15.38 23.86
N ASN A 200 5.67 15.33 23.32
CA ASN A 200 4.71 16.41 23.51
C ASN A 200 4.24 16.42 24.96
N HIS A 201 4.62 17.45 25.70
CA HIS A 201 4.21 17.63 27.10
C HIS A 201 3.10 18.66 27.22
N PHE A 202 2.06 18.28 27.94
CA PHE A 202 0.94 19.13 28.32
C PHE A 202 1.12 19.48 29.82
N ASN A 203 1.39 20.72 30.10
CA ASN A 203 1.60 21.21 31.44
C ASN A 203 0.39 22.00 31.91
N PHE A 204 -0.43 21.38 32.74
CA PHE A 204 -1.62 21.99 33.34
C PHE A 204 -1.29 22.58 34.71
N GLN A 205 -1.85 23.75 35.03
CA GLN A 205 -1.67 24.38 36.33
C GLN A 205 -3.03 24.67 36.96
N ASN A 206 -3.14 24.38 38.27
CA ASN A 206 -4.31 24.62 39.12
C ASN A 206 -5.61 24.08 38.50
N GLY A 207 -5.92 22.82 38.72
CA GLY A 207 -7.08 22.22 38.10
C GLY A 207 -7.60 20.98 38.80
N SER A 208 -8.57 20.37 38.15
CA SER A 208 -9.14 19.06 38.51
C SER A 208 -9.22 18.16 37.29
N ALA A 209 -8.97 16.89 37.50
CA ALA A 209 -9.13 15.86 36.49
C ALA A 209 -10.16 14.82 36.97
N ILE A 210 -11.04 14.41 36.07
CA ILE A 210 -12.04 13.36 36.29
C ILE A 210 -11.77 12.27 35.27
N PHE A 211 -11.51 11.05 35.75
CA PHE A 211 -11.30 9.87 34.93
C PHE A 211 -12.48 8.93 35.10
N PHE A 212 -13.09 8.52 33.98
CA PHE A 212 -14.19 7.57 33.95
C PHE A 212 -13.65 6.22 33.50
N SER A 213 -13.60 5.25 34.43
CA SER A 213 -13.23 3.87 34.08
C SER A 213 -14.47 2.99 33.97
N ASN A 214 -14.51 2.10 32.98
CA ASN A 214 -15.64 1.21 32.70
C ASN A 214 -16.03 0.25 33.87
N SER A 215 -15.21 0.16 34.91
CA SER A 215 -15.36 -0.82 35.99
C SER A 215 -15.47 -0.20 37.40
N SER A 216 -15.37 1.13 37.56
CA SER A 216 -15.34 1.79 38.88
C SER A 216 -16.05 3.14 38.86
N GLN A 217 -16.29 3.71 40.07
CA GLN A 217 -16.77 5.08 40.18
C GLN A 217 -15.74 6.06 39.61
N PRO A 218 -16.19 7.21 39.02
CA PRO A 218 -15.27 8.19 38.47
C PRO A 218 -14.31 8.70 39.55
N ILE A 219 -13.04 8.76 39.20
CA ILE A 219 -11.97 9.23 40.07
C ILE A 219 -11.78 10.72 39.81
N GLN A 220 -12.03 11.58 40.81
CA GLN A 220 -11.73 12.99 40.75
C GLN A 220 -10.45 13.30 41.54
N SER A 221 -9.51 13.99 40.88
CA SER A 221 -8.26 14.44 41.51
C SER A 221 -8.08 15.94 41.29
N ASN A 222 -7.71 16.67 42.35
CA ASN A 222 -7.33 18.07 42.26
C ASN A 222 -5.80 18.16 42.21
N PHE A 223 -5.26 19.04 41.39
CA PHE A 223 -3.82 19.21 41.24
C PHE A 223 -3.43 20.70 41.15
N ASN A 224 -2.27 21.03 41.67
CA ASN A 224 -1.64 22.32 41.44
C ASN A 224 -0.81 22.33 40.16
N TYR A 225 -0.24 21.18 39.83
CA TYR A 225 0.52 20.95 38.59
C TYR A 225 0.28 19.51 38.10
N LEU A 226 -0.09 19.38 36.86
CA LEU A 226 -0.25 18.08 36.17
C LEU A 226 0.50 18.15 34.87
N GLN A 227 1.47 17.28 34.72
CA GLN A 227 2.14 17.04 33.43
C GLN A 227 1.66 15.72 32.88
N THR A 228 1.11 15.75 31.68
CA THR A 228 0.83 14.57 30.91
C THR A 228 1.66 14.62 29.64
N SER A 229 2.22 13.51 29.28
CA SER A 229 2.87 13.32 27.99
C SER A 229 1.99 12.41 27.16
N THR A 230 1.74 12.78 25.92
CA THR A 230 1.30 11.78 24.95
C THR A 230 2.51 10.90 24.69
N GLU A 231 2.49 9.68 25.24
CA GLU A 231 3.46 8.69 24.79
C GLU A 231 3.31 8.63 23.27
N ARG A 232 4.38 9.03 22.57
CA ARG A 232 4.55 8.59 21.20
C ARG A 232 4.48 7.08 21.30
N GLU A 233 3.45 6.49 20.67
CA GLU A 233 3.45 5.06 20.43
C GLU A 233 4.87 4.69 20.06
N GLU A 234 5.60 4.05 20.98
CA GLU A 234 6.91 3.50 20.67
C GLU A 234 6.68 2.66 19.45
N LEU A 235 7.29 3.10 18.37
CA LEU A 235 7.21 2.46 17.07
C LEU A 235 7.71 1.04 17.26
N LEU A 236 6.77 0.17 17.65
CA LEU A 236 7.00 -1.23 17.88
C LEU A 236 7.80 -1.77 16.70
N THR A 237 9.01 -2.16 16.98
CA THR A 237 9.83 -2.92 16.04
C THR A 237 8.94 -4.03 15.52
N GLN A 238 8.66 -3.97 14.23
CA GLN A 238 7.94 -5.02 13.53
C GLN A 238 8.79 -6.29 13.67
N ASP A 239 8.53 -7.04 14.74
CA ASP A 239 9.11 -8.35 14.92
C ASP A 239 8.72 -9.18 13.71
N SER A 240 9.69 -9.43 12.84
CA SER A 240 9.57 -10.24 11.63
C SER A 240 9.38 -11.72 12.00
N ASN A 241 8.30 -12.01 12.69
CA ASN A 241 7.93 -13.37 13.04
C ASN A 241 7.18 -14.02 11.88
N PHE A 242 7.93 -14.65 10.97
CA PHE A 242 7.39 -15.49 9.89
C PHE A 242 6.36 -16.52 10.37
N GLY A 243 6.41 -16.93 11.64
CA GLY A 243 5.44 -17.85 12.25
C GLY A 243 4.03 -17.28 12.43
N LYS A 244 3.86 -15.95 12.47
CA LYS A 244 2.55 -15.30 12.62
C LYS A 244 1.69 -15.34 11.33
N ILE A 245 2.27 -15.63 10.17
CA ILE A 245 1.57 -15.71 8.87
C ILE A 245 0.43 -16.75 8.89
N PHE A 246 0.60 -17.82 9.64
CA PHE A 246 -0.34 -18.95 9.72
C PHE A 246 -1.07 -19.05 11.07
N SER A 247 -0.90 -18.09 11.98
CA SER A 247 -1.60 -18.13 13.26
C SER A 247 -3.07 -17.74 13.08
N PHE A 248 -3.99 -18.52 13.65
CA PHE A 248 -5.43 -18.26 13.64
C PHE A 248 -5.84 -17.02 14.46
N ASN A 249 -4.95 -16.52 15.31
CA ASN A 249 -5.18 -15.31 16.09
C ASN A 249 -4.48 -14.14 15.39
N ARG A 250 -5.20 -13.50 14.47
CA ARG A 250 -4.66 -12.45 13.59
C ARG A 250 -4.90 -11.08 14.21
N ASN A 251 -3.81 -10.38 14.43
CA ASN A 251 -3.78 -9.00 14.87
C ASN A 251 -3.53 -8.07 13.67
N LYS A 252 -3.77 -6.77 13.82
CA LYS A 252 -3.48 -5.72 12.83
C LYS A 252 -2.06 -5.84 12.23
N GLU A 253 -1.08 -6.22 13.05
CA GLU A 253 0.30 -6.46 12.61
C GLU A 253 0.44 -7.61 11.60
N SER A 254 -0.29 -8.71 11.81
CA SER A 254 -0.24 -9.86 10.89
C SER A 254 -0.82 -9.54 9.52
N ILE A 255 -1.83 -8.68 9.46
CA ILE A 255 -2.46 -8.23 8.20
C ILE A 255 -1.53 -7.30 7.43
N ASN A 256 -0.82 -6.42 8.12
CA ASN A 256 0.19 -5.56 7.50
C ASN A 256 1.35 -6.39 6.93
N PHE A 257 1.75 -7.47 7.62
CA PHE A 257 2.74 -8.40 7.11
C PHE A 257 2.21 -9.15 5.86
N GLU A 258 0.97 -9.65 5.89
CA GLU A 258 0.35 -10.29 4.72
C GLU A 258 0.27 -9.34 3.53
N TRP A 259 -0.04 -8.06 3.76
CA TRP A 259 -0.02 -7.03 2.73
C TRP A 259 1.37 -6.85 2.11
N ALA A 260 2.41 -6.81 2.94
CA ALA A 260 3.78 -6.71 2.46
C ALA A 260 4.22 -7.90 1.59
N VAL A 261 3.70 -9.11 1.88
CA VAL A 261 3.92 -10.32 1.07
C VAL A 261 3.03 -10.35 -0.18
N ALA A 262 1.81 -9.81 -0.09
CA ALA A 262 0.82 -9.84 -1.17
C ALA A 262 1.32 -9.16 -2.45
N ILE A 263 2.00 -8.00 -2.33
CA ILE A 263 2.49 -7.24 -3.49
C ILE A 263 3.51 -8.03 -4.32
N PRO A 264 4.57 -8.65 -3.75
CA PRO A 264 5.44 -9.55 -4.48
C PRO A 264 4.73 -10.75 -5.12
N ILE A 265 3.74 -11.36 -4.45
CA ILE A 265 2.99 -12.50 -4.98
C ILE A 265 2.13 -12.10 -6.18
N THR A 266 1.54 -10.88 -6.17
CA THR A 266 0.77 -10.40 -7.32
C THR A 266 1.57 -10.39 -8.60
N LEU A 267 2.88 -10.12 -8.57
CA LEU A 267 3.75 -10.14 -9.75
C LEU A 267 3.77 -11.51 -10.45
N PHE A 268 3.80 -12.61 -9.69
CA PHE A 268 3.77 -13.95 -10.26
C PHE A 268 2.42 -14.29 -10.88
N ASN A 269 1.31 -13.96 -10.20
CA ASN A 269 -0.03 -14.17 -10.73
C ASN A 269 -0.24 -13.36 -12.01
N LEU A 270 0.19 -12.10 -12.01
CA LEU A 270 0.06 -11.20 -13.16
C LEU A 270 0.99 -11.60 -14.33
N LEU A 271 2.17 -12.18 -14.05
CA LEU A 271 3.00 -12.79 -15.10
C LEU A 271 2.22 -13.88 -15.85
N LEU A 272 1.62 -14.82 -15.12
CA LEU A 272 0.85 -15.90 -15.72
C LEU A 272 -0.35 -15.35 -16.49
N ILE A 273 -1.16 -14.50 -15.87
CA ILE A 273 -2.33 -13.92 -16.52
C ILE A 273 -1.90 -13.12 -17.76
N GLY A 274 -0.87 -12.29 -17.68
CA GLY A 274 -0.43 -11.42 -18.78
C GLY A 274 -0.01 -12.16 -20.03
N VAL A 275 0.67 -13.30 -19.87
CA VAL A 275 1.10 -14.13 -21.02
C VAL A 275 -0.08 -14.82 -21.69
N TYR A 276 -1.11 -15.25 -20.93
CA TYR A 276 -2.23 -16.01 -21.47
C TYR A 276 -3.48 -15.16 -21.77
N LEU A 277 -3.55 -13.92 -21.26
CA LEU A 277 -4.71 -13.03 -21.45
C LEU A 277 -4.94 -12.71 -22.93
N VAL A 278 -3.86 -12.36 -23.63
CA VAL A 278 -3.94 -11.94 -25.04
C VAL A 278 -3.92 -13.16 -25.95
N GLN A 279 -5.04 -13.34 -26.69
CA GLN A 279 -5.13 -14.40 -27.69
C GLN A 279 -4.45 -13.97 -29.01
N PRO A 280 -3.83 -14.89 -29.74
CA PRO A 280 -3.22 -14.60 -31.04
C PRO A 280 -4.27 -14.14 -32.05
N ASN A 281 -4.20 -12.88 -32.45
CA ASN A 281 -5.03 -12.35 -33.54
C ASN A 281 -4.25 -11.26 -34.29
N PRO A 282 -3.74 -11.55 -35.50
CA PRO A 282 -2.88 -10.62 -36.25
C PRO A 282 -3.59 -9.34 -36.75
N ARG A 283 -4.93 -9.30 -36.68
CA ARG A 283 -5.71 -8.11 -37.06
C ARG A 283 -5.92 -7.13 -35.92
N GLN A 284 -5.48 -7.45 -34.71
CA GLN A 284 -5.61 -6.60 -33.54
C GLN A 284 -4.39 -5.70 -33.37
N GLY A 285 -4.62 -4.47 -32.90
CA GLY A 285 -3.55 -3.52 -32.62
C GLY A 285 -2.68 -3.94 -31.43
N ARG A 286 -1.45 -3.42 -31.36
CA ARG A 286 -0.45 -3.70 -30.31
C ARG A 286 -0.92 -3.37 -28.88
N PHE A 287 -1.93 -2.53 -28.73
CA PHE A 287 -2.40 -2.03 -27.42
C PHE A 287 -3.74 -2.62 -26.98
N ILE A 288 -4.30 -3.55 -27.74
CA ILE A 288 -5.65 -4.12 -27.48
C ILE A 288 -5.77 -4.78 -26.10
N GLY A 289 -4.69 -5.35 -25.61
CA GLY A 289 -4.65 -6.02 -24.32
C GLY A 289 -4.61 -5.10 -23.11
N ILE A 290 -4.33 -3.78 -23.28
CA ILE A 290 -4.14 -2.86 -22.13
C ILE A 290 -5.43 -2.67 -21.35
N ILE A 291 -6.55 -2.41 -22.00
CA ILE A 291 -7.83 -2.16 -21.30
C ILE A 291 -8.28 -3.37 -20.46
N PRO A 292 -8.31 -4.61 -21.01
CA PRO A 292 -8.61 -5.78 -20.19
C PRO A 292 -7.61 -6.00 -19.04
N SER A 293 -6.31 -5.71 -19.27
CA SER A 293 -5.31 -5.88 -18.21
C SER A 293 -5.49 -4.88 -17.08
N LEU A 294 -5.80 -3.63 -17.38
CA LEU A 294 -6.13 -2.62 -16.38
C LEU A 294 -7.33 -3.05 -15.53
N PHE A 295 -8.40 -3.53 -16.19
CA PHE A 295 -9.59 -4.02 -15.48
C PHE A 295 -9.26 -5.18 -14.53
N ILE A 296 -8.50 -6.17 -14.98
CA ILE A 296 -8.09 -7.33 -14.16
C ILE A 296 -7.22 -6.87 -12.99
N TYR A 297 -6.27 -5.96 -13.23
CA TYR A 297 -5.41 -5.44 -12.18
C TYR A 297 -6.21 -4.66 -11.12
N PHE A 298 -7.08 -3.74 -11.54
CA PHE A 298 -7.89 -2.97 -10.61
C PHE A 298 -8.86 -3.85 -9.82
N LEU A 299 -9.44 -4.87 -10.46
CA LEU A 299 -10.26 -5.85 -9.76
C LEU A 299 -9.44 -6.60 -8.69
N TYR A 300 -8.24 -7.06 -9.06
CA TYR A 300 -7.35 -7.75 -8.14
C TYR A 300 -6.95 -6.87 -6.94
N LEU A 301 -6.48 -5.65 -7.23
CA LEU A 301 -6.07 -4.70 -6.19
C LEU A 301 -7.24 -4.29 -5.30
N SER A 302 -8.41 -3.99 -5.87
CA SER A 302 -9.60 -3.64 -5.10
C SER A 302 -10.04 -4.74 -4.15
N LEU A 303 -10.00 -6.01 -4.60
CA LEU A 303 -10.29 -7.14 -3.72
C LEU A 303 -9.26 -7.26 -2.59
N LEU A 304 -7.97 -7.08 -2.88
CA LEU A 304 -6.93 -7.10 -1.85
C LEU A 304 -7.15 -5.99 -0.80
N ILE A 305 -7.50 -4.78 -1.23
CA ILE A 305 -7.77 -3.64 -0.32
C ILE A 305 -9.02 -3.92 0.53
N ILE A 306 -10.13 -4.35 -0.09
CA ILE A 306 -11.38 -4.65 0.62
C ILE A 306 -11.15 -5.73 1.70
N PHE A 307 -10.40 -6.78 1.36
CA PHE A 307 -10.11 -7.85 2.33
C PHE A 307 -9.12 -7.41 3.41
N ARG A 308 -8.15 -6.54 3.08
CA ARG A 308 -7.25 -5.94 4.08
C ARG A 308 -8.03 -5.08 5.08
N ASP A 309 -8.84 -4.15 4.59
CA ASP A 309 -9.58 -3.22 5.43
C ASP A 309 -10.65 -3.97 6.24
N GLY A 310 -11.41 -4.88 5.61
CA GLY A 310 -12.36 -5.72 6.33
C GLY A 310 -11.71 -6.63 7.38
N ALA A 311 -10.47 -7.04 7.17
CA ALA A 311 -9.74 -7.86 8.14
C ALA A 311 -9.18 -7.03 9.32
N VAL A 312 -9.03 -5.72 9.17
CA VAL A 312 -8.67 -4.80 10.26
C VAL A 312 -9.88 -4.52 11.15
N ASP A 313 -11.08 -4.40 10.54
CA ASP A 313 -12.30 -3.98 11.22
C ASP A 313 -13.09 -5.15 11.84
N ASP A 314 -13.06 -6.37 11.23
CA ASP A 314 -13.82 -7.54 11.68
C ASP A 314 -12.93 -8.79 11.83
N ALA A 315 -12.88 -9.33 13.05
CA ALA A 315 -12.15 -10.55 13.38
C ALA A 315 -12.59 -11.79 12.57
N ASN A 316 -13.82 -11.83 12.07
CA ASN A 316 -14.29 -12.95 11.23
C ASN A 316 -13.69 -12.86 9.81
N PHE A 317 -13.56 -11.68 9.24
CA PHE A 317 -12.85 -11.45 7.97
C PHE A 317 -11.35 -11.72 8.10
N ALA A 318 -10.76 -11.37 9.24
CA ALA A 318 -9.35 -11.58 9.51
C ALA A 318 -8.91 -13.06 9.41
N LYS A 319 -9.82 -14.03 9.66
CA LYS A 319 -9.52 -15.48 9.60
C LYS A 319 -9.02 -15.94 8.23
N PHE A 320 -9.50 -15.34 7.15
CA PHE A 320 -9.14 -15.75 5.79
C PHE A 320 -7.91 -15.01 5.24
N GLY A 321 -7.66 -13.79 5.72
CA GLY A 321 -6.57 -12.93 5.25
C GLY A 321 -6.65 -12.65 3.74
N LEU A 322 -5.49 -12.37 3.12
CA LEU A 322 -5.38 -12.03 1.70
C LEU A 322 -5.19 -13.25 0.78
N TRP A 323 -4.92 -14.44 1.35
CA TRP A 323 -4.58 -15.66 0.60
C TRP A 323 -5.65 -16.15 -0.37
N PRO A 324 -6.96 -16.15 -0.03
CA PRO A 324 -8.01 -16.60 -0.93
C PRO A 324 -8.02 -15.84 -2.25
N ILE A 325 -7.72 -14.54 -2.24
CA ILE A 325 -7.70 -13.71 -3.43
C ILE A 325 -6.56 -14.15 -4.35
N HIS A 326 -5.35 -14.33 -3.81
CA HIS A 326 -4.21 -14.83 -4.59
C HIS A 326 -4.52 -16.19 -5.22
N PHE A 327 -5.20 -17.07 -4.47
CA PHE A 327 -5.58 -18.39 -4.94
C PHE A 327 -6.61 -18.33 -6.08
N VAL A 328 -7.63 -17.48 -5.98
CA VAL A 328 -8.63 -17.28 -7.05
C VAL A 328 -7.96 -16.78 -8.34
N PHE A 329 -7.08 -15.78 -8.24
CA PHE A 329 -6.37 -15.27 -9.41
C PHE A 329 -5.37 -16.28 -9.98
N PHE A 330 -4.74 -17.11 -9.15
CA PHE A 330 -3.89 -18.20 -9.57
C PHE A 330 -4.70 -19.28 -10.34
N LEU A 331 -5.88 -19.66 -9.83
CA LEU A 331 -6.79 -20.56 -10.54
C LEU A 331 -7.28 -19.96 -11.87
N GLY A 332 -7.59 -18.66 -11.88
CA GLY A 332 -7.92 -17.93 -13.11
C GLY A 332 -6.79 -17.99 -14.15
N ALA A 333 -5.54 -17.77 -13.72
CA ALA A 333 -4.36 -17.93 -14.57
C ALA A 333 -4.22 -19.37 -15.11
N GLY A 334 -4.42 -20.37 -14.25
CA GLY A 334 -4.41 -21.79 -14.63
C GLY A 334 -5.50 -22.13 -15.64
N TYR A 335 -6.70 -21.56 -15.49
CA TYR A 335 -7.77 -21.71 -16.47
C TYR A 335 -7.41 -21.10 -17.83
N LEU A 336 -6.84 -19.89 -17.86
CA LEU A 336 -6.37 -19.28 -19.10
C LEU A 336 -5.29 -20.11 -19.78
N MET A 337 -4.34 -20.63 -19.02
CA MET A 337 -3.29 -21.53 -19.49
C MET A 337 -3.87 -22.84 -20.06
N TYR A 338 -4.82 -23.44 -19.35
CA TYR A 338 -5.52 -24.65 -19.81
C TYR A 338 -6.24 -24.40 -21.14
N LYS A 339 -7.04 -23.32 -21.22
CA LYS A 339 -7.78 -22.94 -22.42
C LYS A 339 -6.84 -22.72 -23.63
N ASP A 340 -5.71 -22.03 -23.42
CA ASP A 340 -4.73 -21.76 -24.48
C ASP A 340 -4.09 -23.07 -25.00
N ASN A 341 -3.73 -24.00 -24.12
CA ASN A 341 -3.12 -25.29 -24.49
C ASN A 341 -4.07 -26.21 -25.24
N PHE A 342 -5.39 -26.11 -25.02
CA PHE A 342 -6.39 -26.95 -25.71
C PHE A 342 -7.00 -26.27 -26.95
N ALA A 343 -7.02 -24.95 -27.02
CA ALA A 343 -7.59 -24.20 -28.14
C ALA A 343 -6.65 -24.02 -29.32
N THR A 344 -5.33 -24.22 -29.13
CA THR A 344 -4.36 -24.14 -30.24
C THR A 344 -4.14 -25.50 -30.89
N PRO A 345 -4.53 -25.66 -32.17
CA PRO A 345 -4.36 -26.96 -32.91
C PRO A 345 -2.91 -27.43 -33.02
N SER A 346 -1.94 -26.54 -32.80
CA SER A 346 -0.50 -26.82 -32.95
C SER A 346 0.04 -27.87 -31.96
N ASN A 347 -0.62 -28.02 -30.79
CA ASN A 347 -0.18 -29.00 -29.78
C ASN A 347 -0.55 -30.46 -30.12
N ASN A 348 -1.54 -30.68 -30.99
CA ASN A 348 -1.93 -32.03 -31.39
C ASN A 348 -0.97 -32.62 -32.43
N ILE A 349 -0.27 -31.80 -33.22
CA ILE A 349 0.71 -32.26 -34.21
C ILE A 349 2.02 -32.70 -33.54
N PHE A 350 2.38 -32.11 -32.42
CA PHE A 350 3.62 -32.44 -31.70
C PHE A 350 3.46 -33.65 -30.75
N LYS A 351 2.28 -33.84 -30.12
CA LYS A 351 2.04 -35.05 -29.32
C LYS A 351 2.10 -36.34 -30.15
N SER A 352 1.72 -36.28 -31.42
CA SER A 352 1.80 -37.45 -32.31
C SER A 352 3.22 -37.81 -32.77
N ARG A 353 4.19 -36.89 -32.67
CA ARG A 353 5.59 -37.15 -33.04
C ARG A 353 6.51 -37.56 -31.89
N VAL A 354 6.12 -37.33 -30.63
CA VAL A 354 6.92 -37.75 -29.46
C VAL A 354 6.63 -39.20 -29.05
N PHE A 355 5.57 -39.82 -29.60
CA PHE A 355 5.26 -41.24 -29.39
C PHE A 355 5.80 -42.16 -30.50
N LEU A 356 6.60 -41.64 -31.45
CA LEU A 356 7.17 -42.39 -32.57
C LEU A 356 8.70 -42.27 -32.69
N ILE A 357 9.41 -42.07 -31.57
CA ILE A 357 10.86 -42.30 -31.47
C ILE A 357 11.15 -43.07 -30.20
#